data_9fb8e7e27ce75900dd1b63fdfbc757af
#
_entry.id   9fb8e7e27ce75900dd1b63fdfbc757af
#
_cell.length_a   1.000
_cell.length_b   1.000
_cell.length_c   1.000
_cell.angle_alpha   90.00
_cell.angle_beta   90.00
_cell.angle_gamma   90.00
#
_symmetry.space_group_name_H-M   'P 1'
#
loop_
_entity.id
_entity.type
_entity.pdbx_description
1 polymer ?
#
loop_
_entity_poly.entity_id
_entity_poly.type
_entity_poly.pdbx_seq_one_letter_code
_entity_poly.pdbx_strand_id
1 'polypeptide(L)'
;ESLYKMLGGHVEALSFTAAASSHAVLGKPLKDLQLRKGLLVAAIVRDEHTIIPGGMTTIEDGDHVVVVTRATGLDDLTDILA
;
A
#
# COMPACT_ATOMS: atom_id res chain seq x y z
N GLU A 1 -8.29 7.81 -4.55
CA GLU A 1 -7.25 7.73 -3.52
C GLU A 1 -7.31 8.92 -2.60
N SER A 2 -6.87 8.73 -1.39
CA SER A 2 -6.74 9.79 -0.40
C SER A 2 -5.26 10.03 -0.12
N LEU A 3 -4.88 11.29 0.00
CA LEU A 3 -3.52 11.69 0.31
C LEU A 3 -3.54 12.58 1.54
N TYR A 4 -2.75 12.22 2.53
CA TYR A 4 -2.54 13.03 3.73
C TYR A 4 -1.07 13.32 3.88
N LYS A 5 -0.72 14.60 4.03
CA LYS A 5 0.66 15.01 4.32
C LYS A 5 0.77 15.27 5.81
N MET A 6 1.76 14.66 6.42
CA MET A 6 1.99 14.75 7.85
C MET A 6 3.39 15.24 8.14
N LEU A 7 3.59 15.75 9.36
CA LEU A 7 4.91 16.18 9.84
C LEU A 7 5.58 17.16 8.87
N GLY A 8 4.81 18.19 8.46
CA GLY A 8 5.33 19.22 7.58
C GLY A 8 5.62 18.75 6.16
N GLY A 9 4.96 17.67 5.73
CA GLY A 9 5.14 17.12 4.39
C GLY A 9 6.26 16.09 4.28
N HIS A 10 6.88 15.72 5.39
CA HIS A 10 7.95 14.71 5.38
C HIS A 10 7.42 13.30 5.22
N VAL A 11 6.17 13.08 5.56
CA VAL A 11 5.53 11.77 5.50
C VAL A 11 4.18 11.94 4.82
N GLU A 12 3.86 11.04 3.91
CA GLU A 12 2.56 11.00 3.24
C GLU A 12 1.88 9.66 3.54
N ALA A 13 0.58 9.72 3.76
CA ALA A 13 -0.26 8.52 3.85
C ALA A 13 -1.21 8.53 2.66
N LEU A 14 -1.23 7.44 1.91
CA LEU A 14 -2.06 7.31 0.72
C LEU A 14 -2.90 6.04 0.84
N SER A 15 -4.11 6.08 0.28
CA SER A 15 -4.88 4.87 0.17
C SER A 15 -5.17 4.56 -1.31
N PHE A 16 -5.08 3.29 -1.65
CA PHE A 16 -5.33 2.80 -2.99
C PHE A 16 -6.30 1.65 -2.92
N THR A 17 -7.15 1.53 -3.93
CA THR A 17 -7.98 0.33 -4.09
C THR A 17 -7.26 -0.63 -5.02
N ALA A 18 -7.04 -1.86 -4.55
CA ALA A 18 -6.42 -2.90 -5.37
C ALA A 18 -7.41 -3.39 -6.42
N ALA A 19 -6.97 -3.49 -7.65
CA ALA A 19 -7.79 -3.92 -8.77
C ALA A 19 -6.99 -4.88 -9.64
N ALA A 20 -7.65 -5.45 -10.64
CA ALA A 20 -6.98 -6.38 -11.55
C ALA A 20 -5.74 -5.76 -12.21
N SER A 21 -5.74 -4.45 -12.43
CA SER A 21 -4.57 -3.74 -12.95
C SER A 21 -3.39 -3.73 -11.99
N SER A 22 -3.62 -4.06 -10.72
CA SER A 22 -2.58 -4.13 -9.69
C SER A 22 -1.94 -5.53 -9.61
N HIS A 23 -2.06 -6.35 -10.64
CA HIS A 23 -1.68 -7.77 -10.61
C HIS A 23 -0.25 -8.02 -10.15
N ALA A 24 0.64 -7.04 -10.32
CA ALA A 24 2.04 -7.19 -9.90
C ALA A 24 2.19 -7.33 -8.38
N VAL A 25 1.21 -6.84 -7.61
CA VAL A 25 1.26 -6.91 -6.15
C VAL A 25 0.23 -7.88 -5.56
N LEU A 26 -0.76 -8.31 -6.34
CA LEU A 26 -1.83 -9.16 -5.82
C LEU A 26 -1.33 -10.57 -5.51
N GLY A 27 -1.82 -11.13 -4.40
CA GLY A 27 -1.67 -12.53 -4.06
C GLY A 27 -0.28 -12.95 -3.61
N LYS A 28 0.68 -12.03 -3.54
CA LYS A 28 2.03 -12.35 -3.08
C LYS A 28 2.21 -11.88 -1.65
N PRO A 29 2.84 -12.68 -0.78
CA PRO A 29 3.15 -12.20 0.57
C PRO A 29 3.96 -10.91 0.52
N LEU A 30 3.63 -9.97 1.40
CA LEU A 30 4.32 -8.67 1.40
C LEU A 30 5.83 -8.82 1.53
N LYS A 31 6.30 -9.83 2.27
CA LYS A 31 7.73 -10.07 2.42
C LYS A 31 8.42 -10.40 1.10
N ASP A 32 7.67 -10.86 0.10
CA ASP A 32 8.21 -11.24 -1.21
C ASP A 32 8.10 -10.11 -2.23
N LEU A 33 7.49 -9.00 -1.85
CA LEU A 33 7.43 -7.81 -2.70
C LEU A 33 8.65 -6.94 -2.44
N GLN A 34 9.25 -6.44 -3.51
CA GLN A 34 10.34 -5.47 -3.37
C GLN A 34 9.73 -4.08 -3.30
N LEU A 35 9.51 -3.61 -2.08
CA LEU A 35 8.91 -2.30 -1.86
C LEU A 35 9.97 -1.20 -1.95
N ARG A 36 9.52 0.00 -2.32
CA ARG A 36 10.39 1.17 -2.30
C ARG A 36 10.92 1.42 -0.88
N LYS A 37 12.12 1.92 -0.78
CA LYS A 37 12.68 2.34 0.50
C LYS A 37 11.86 3.47 1.10
N GLY A 38 11.69 3.44 2.41
CA GLY A 38 10.93 4.48 3.12
C GLY A 38 9.43 4.37 2.93
N LEU A 39 8.94 3.19 2.54
CA LEU A 39 7.53 2.93 2.31
C LEU A 39 7.09 1.75 3.17
N LEU A 40 5.92 1.89 3.78
CA LEU A 40 5.31 0.87 4.62
C LEU A 40 3.87 0.66 4.18
N VAL A 41 3.48 -0.60 4.00
CA VAL A 41 2.06 -0.94 3.89
C VAL A 41 1.52 -1.00 5.31
N ALA A 42 0.76 0.02 5.69
CA ALA A 42 0.37 0.22 7.09
C ALA A 42 -0.89 -0.51 7.47
N ALA A 43 -1.84 -0.66 6.54
CA ALA A 43 -3.12 -1.30 6.81
C ALA A 43 -3.76 -1.75 5.51
N ILE A 44 -4.59 -2.76 5.62
CA ILE A 44 -5.45 -3.23 4.52
C ILE A 44 -6.86 -3.31 5.07
N VAL A 45 -7.83 -2.75 4.35
CA VAL A 45 -9.24 -2.88 4.71
C VAL A 45 -9.88 -3.79 3.66
N ARG A 46 -10.37 -4.92 4.13
CA ARG A 46 -11.00 -5.97 3.31
C ARG A 46 -12.37 -6.27 3.90
N ASP A 47 -13.42 -6.08 3.11
CA ASP A 47 -14.80 -6.37 3.56
C ASP A 47 -15.11 -5.74 4.92
N GLU A 48 -14.75 -4.47 5.07
CA GLU A 48 -14.93 -3.68 6.31
C GLU A 48 -14.09 -4.15 7.50
N HIS A 49 -13.17 -5.10 7.28
CA HIS A 49 -12.24 -5.54 8.30
C HIS A 49 -10.88 -4.91 8.09
N THR A 50 -10.30 -4.37 9.15
CA THR A 50 -8.97 -3.80 9.11
C THR A 50 -7.95 -4.86 9.45
N ILE A 51 -6.98 -5.03 8.56
CA ILE A 51 -5.87 -5.95 8.73
C ILE A 51 -4.62 -5.11 8.96
N ILE A 52 -3.90 -5.40 10.03
CA ILE A 52 -2.55 -4.87 10.23
C ILE A 52 -1.60 -5.89 9.63
N PRO A 53 -0.98 -5.60 8.49
CA PRO A 53 -0.29 -6.65 7.74
C PRO A 53 1.03 -7.06 8.36
N GLY A 54 1.33 -8.34 8.20
CA GLY A 54 2.67 -8.88 8.45
C GLY A 54 3.29 -9.33 7.14
N GLY A 55 4.47 -9.93 7.21
CA GLY A 55 5.19 -10.37 6.02
C GLY A 55 4.44 -11.38 5.18
N MET A 56 3.59 -12.21 5.79
CA MET A 56 2.82 -13.24 5.09
C MET A 56 1.50 -12.75 4.53
N THR A 57 1.09 -11.53 4.89
CA THR A 57 -0.17 -10.96 4.41
C THR A 57 -0.08 -10.69 2.91
N THR A 58 -1.16 -10.99 2.19
CA THR A 58 -1.28 -10.70 0.76
C THR A 58 -2.28 -9.59 0.54
N ILE A 59 -2.09 -8.84 -0.56
CA ILE A 59 -3.08 -7.88 -1.04
C ILE A 59 -3.97 -8.61 -2.04
N GLU A 60 -5.29 -8.47 -1.87
CA GLU A 60 -6.24 -9.12 -2.75
C GLU A 60 -7.05 -8.07 -3.52
N ASP A 61 -7.65 -8.50 -4.63
CA ASP A 61 -8.51 -7.64 -5.43
C ASP A 61 -9.62 -7.04 -4.55
N GLY A 62 -9.86 -5.75 -4.68
CA GLY A 62 -10.87 -5.04 -3.91
C GLY A 62 -10.39 -4.49 -2.57
N ASP A 63 -9.19 -4.87 -2.13
CA ASP A 63 -8.65 -4.34 -0.88
C ASP A 63 -8.40 -2.83 -0.98
N HIS A 64 -8.65 -2.13 0.14
CA HIS A 64 -8.17 -0.77 0.30
C HIS A 64 -6.84 -0.84 1.05
N VAL A 65 -5.79 -0.34 0.43
CA VAL A 65 -4.44 -0.45 0.96
C VAL A 65 -3.95 0.92 1.40
N VAL A 66 -3.59 1.03 2.67
CA VAL A 66 -3.04 2.28 3.23
C VAL A 66 -1.52 2.16 3.27
N VAL A 67 -0.88 3.11 2.64
CA VAL A 67 0.58 3.17 2.51
C VAL A 67 1.08 4.43 3.20
N VAL A 68 2.13 4.30 3.99
CA VAL A 68 2.84 5.43 4.59
C VAL A 68 4.22 5.50 3.96
N THR A 69 4.59 6.65 3.48
CA THR A 69 5.82 6.77 2.72
C THR A 69 6.44 8.15 2.84
N ARG A 70 7.74 8.23 2.74
CA ARG A 70 8.46 9.50 2.50
C ARG A 70 8.73 9.72 1.01
N ALA A 71 8.40 8.77 0.15
CA ALA A 71 8.52 8.94 -1.30
C ALA A 71 7.39 9.81 -1.82
N THR A 72 7.59 10.40 -2.98
CA THR A 72 6.58 11.17 -3.69
C THR A 72 6.32 10.53 -5.05
N GLY A 73 5.22 10.90 -5.69
CA GLY A 73 4.92 10.44 -7.05
C GLY A 73 4.28 9.08 -7.11
N LEU A 74 3.61 8.64 -6.04
CA LEU A 74 2.83 7.41 -6.07
C LEU A 74 1.44 7.73 -6.61
N ASP A 75 1.15 7.27 -7.82
CA ASP A 75 -0.14 7.50 -8.47
C ASP A 75 -1.03 6.26 -8.45
N ASP A 76 -0.45 5.09 -8.28
CA ASP A 76 -1.10 3.80 -8.46
C ASP A 76 -0.51 2.84 -7.43
N LEU A 77 -1.28 1.83 -7.06
CA LEU A 77 -0.82 0.85 -6.07
C LEU A 77 0.48 0.17 -6.51
N THR A 78 0.66 -0.12 -7.79
CA THR A 78 1.89 -0.75 -8.26
C THR A 78 3.12 0.11 -8.08
N ASP A 79 2.95 1.40 -7.85
CA ASP A 79 4.07 2.32 -7.58
C ASP A 79 4.74 2.07 -6.23
N ILE A 80 4.17 1.21 -5.38
CA ILE A 80 4.84 0.80 -4.13
C ILE A 80 6.06 -0.06 -4.40
N LEU A 81 6.15 -0.66 -5.57
CA LEU A 81 7.28 -1.52 -5.93
C LEU A 81 8.51 -0.69 -6.29
N ALA A 82 9.65 -1.24 -5.91
CA ALA A 82 10.94 -0.62 -6.20
C ALA A 82 11.23 -0.53 -7.69
#